data_a446aeb3db72b4d46d9111c8d2d004c2
#
_entry.id   a446aeb3db72b4d46d9111c8d2d004c2
#
_cell.length_a   1.000
_cell.length_b   1.000
_cell.length_c   1.000
_cell.angle_alpha   90.00
_cell.angle_beta   90.00
_cell.angle_gamma   90.00
#
_symmetry.space_group_name_H-M   'P 1'
#
loop_
_entity.id
_entity.type
_entity.pdbx_description
1 polymer ?
#
loop_
_entity_poly.entity_id
_entity_poly.type
_entity_poly.pdbx_seq_one_letter_code
_entity_poly.pdbx_strand_id
1 'polypeptide(L)'
;VSRGLGDVYKRQLLNNPKILILDEPTAGLDPKERVRFRNLLSEYAGDKIVILSTHIVSDIEAIADEVLLMKKGKFVLQGTVPELIHKANGKVWELSVSPQEARQWQTKATVANLRHEGKEIILRIISDNMPSERAVPCEATLEDLYLFYFPTEEGVK
;
A
#
# COMPACT_ATOMS: atom_id res chain seq x y z
N VAL A 1 8.76 -7.63 31.45
CA VAL A 1 8.98 -6.24 31.06
C VAL A 1 9.08 -6.20 29.57
N SER A 2 8.01 -5.80 28.89
CA SER A 2 8.03 -5.47 27.48
C SER A 2 9.01 -4.30 27.32
N ARG A 3 10.24 -4.58 26.92
CA ARG A 3 11.16 -3.55 26.44
C ARG A 3 10.53 -3.03 25.15
N GLY A 4 10.00 -1.80 25.20
CA GLY A 4 9.34 -1.20 24.06
C GLY A 4 10.28 -1.21 22.85
N LEU A 5 9.73 -1.55 21.69
CA LEU A 5 10.46 -1.60 20.41
C LEU A 5 11.28 -0.31 20.16
N GLY A 6 10.80 0.82 20.67
CA GLY A 6 11.53 2.10 20.64
C GLY A 6 12.94 2.05 21.25
N ASP A 7 13.19 1.16 22.22
CA ASP A 7 14.52 1.07 22.86
C ASP A 7 15.51 0.27 22.00
N VAL A 8 15.02 -0.68 21.19
CA VAL A 8 15.86 -1.44 20.26
C VAL A 8 16.34 -0.55 19.12
N TYR A 9 15.43 0.20 18.51
CA TYR A 9 15.77 1.13 17.43
C TYR A 9 16.61 2.32 17.90
N LYS A 10 16.32 2.87 19.09
CA LYS A 10 17.15 3.93 19.68
C LYS A 10 18.61 3.51 19.84
N ARG A 11 18.88 2.25 20.19
CA ARG A 11 20.25 1.72 20.28
C ARG A 11 20.96 1.63 18.94
N GLN A 12 20.22 1.26 17.87
CA GLN A 12 20.77 1.22 16.51
C GLN A 12 21.06 2.63 15.97
N LEU A 13 20.30 3.63 16.41
CA LEU A 13 20.48 5.04 16.03
C LEU A 13 21.59 5.74 16.83
N LEU A 14 22.09 5.16 17.93
CA LEU A 14 23.10 5.78 18.80
C LEU A 14 24.41 6.12 18.07
N ASN A 15 24.78 5.35 17.04
CA ASN A 15 25.99 5.59 16.25
C ASN A 15 25.78 6.63 15.12
N ASN A 16 24.59 7.19 15.02
CA ASN A 16 24.21 8.21 14.02
C ASN A 16 24.69 7.86 12.58
N PRO A 17 24.38 6.66 12.05
CA PRO A 17 24.84 6.25 10.73
C PRO A 17 24.28 7.17 9.64
N LYS A 18 25.06 7.40 8.59
CA LYS A 18 24.60 8.15 7.40
C LYS A 18 23.62 7.38 6.53
N ILE A 19 23.69 6.05 6.58
CA ILE A 19 22.82 5.13 5.85
C ILE A 19 22.21 4.15 6.85
N LEU A 20 20.90 4.08 6.87
CA LEU A 20 20.13 3.16 7.71
C LEU A 20 19.32 2.23 6.79
N ILE A 21 19.45 0.91 7.00
CA ILE A 21 18.70 -0.09 6.25
C ILE A 21 17.81 -0.84 7.24
N LEU A 22 16.50 -0.85 6.96
CA LEU A 22 15.48 -1.47 7.80
C LEU A 22 14.66 -2.45 6.97
N ASP A 23 14.53 -3.67 7.46
CA ASP A 23 13.73 -4.71 6.84
C ASP A 23 12.48 -4.98 7.69
N GLU A 24 11.30 -4.75 7.11
CA GLU A 24 9.98 -4.91 7.73
C GLU A 24 9.87 -4.34 9.17
N PRO A 25 10.34 -3.12 9.45
CA PRO A 25 10.53 -2.64 10.82
C PRO A 25 9.22 -2.39 11.57
N THR A 26 8.09 -2.28 10.88
CA THR A 26 6.76 -2.05 11.48
C THR A 26 5.93 -3.32 11.59
N ALA A 27 6.45 -4.45 11.11
CA ALA A 27 5.76 -5.73 11.21
C ALA A 27 5.47 -6.10 12.67
N GLY A 28 4.22 -6.45 12.96
CA GLY A 28 3.79 -6.82 14.32
C GLY A 28 3.60 -5.66 15.31
N LEU A 29 3.81 -4.42 14.88
CA LEU A 29 3.50 -3.25 15.71
C LEU A 29 2.00 -2.97 15.75
N ASP A 30 1.50 -2.57 16.91
CA ASP A 30 0.17 -2.00 16.99
C ASP A 30 0.10 -0.62 16.29
N PRO A 31 -1.10 -0.12 15.97
CA PRO A 31 -1.24 1.15 15.23
C PRO A 31 -0.56 2.34 15.91
N LYS A 32 -0.57 2.42 17.24
CA LYS A 32 0.03 3.52 18.00
C LYS A 32 1.57 3.47 17.93
N GLU A 33 2.13 2.30 18.11
CA GLU A 33 3.59 2.09 18.01
C GLU A 33 4.08 2.32 16.56
N ARG A 34 3.27 1.96 15.57
CA ARG A 34 3.60 2.21 14.15
C ARG A 34 3.67 3.70 13.83
N VAL A 35 2.69 4.50 14.29
CA VAL A 35 2.73 5.96 14.15
C VAL A 35 3.96 6.56 14.83
N ARG A 36 4.27 6.09 16.04
CA ARG A 36 5.43 6.55 16.80
C ARG A 36 6.75 6.23 16.08
N PHE A 37 6.85 5.03 15.51
CA PHE A 37 8.01 4.62 14.73
C PHE A 37 8.18 5.48 13.47
N ARG A 38 7.10 5.73 12.71
CA ARG A 38 7.13 6.58 11.51
C ARG A 38 7.62 8.00 11.83
N ASN A 39 7.10 8.60 12.89
CA ASN A 39 7.54 9.92 13.33
C ASN A 39 9.03 9.95 13.69
N LEU A 40 9.48 8.94 14.46
CA LEU A 40 10.89 8.80 14.81
C LEU A 40 11.78 8.68 13.57
N LEU A 41 11.33 7.90 12.58
CA LEU A 41 12.08 7.68 11.36
C LEU A 41 12.14 8.94 10.48
N SER A 42 11.04 9.70 10.39
CA SER A 42 11.00 10.98 9.69
C SER A 42 11.92 12.01 10.31
N GLU A 43 11.96 12.09 11.65
CA GLU A 43 12.90 12.97 12.36
C GLU A 43 14.36 12.56 12.13
N TYR A 44 14.63 11.25 12.10
CA TYR A 44 15.97 10.73 11.89
C TYR A 44 16.46 10.92 10.45
N ALA A 45 15.57 10.80 9.46
CA ALA A 45 15.91 10.78 8.03
C ALA A 45 16.55 12.09 7.55
N GLY A 46 16.17 13.24 8.08
CA GLY A 46 16.74 14.59 7.85
C GLY A 46 17.74 14.71 6.69
N ASP A 47 19.02 14.57 7.04
CA ASP A 47 20.18 14.63 6.14
C ASP A 47 20.76 13.23 5.78
N LYS A 48 20.03 12.15 6.06
CA LYS A 48 20.50 10.76 5.98
C LYS A 48 19.74 9.98 4.92
N ILE A 49 20.32 8.87 4.51
CA ILE A 49 19.68 7.91 3.61
C ILE A 49 19.05 6.81 4.45
N VAL A 50 17.74 6.66 4.35
CA VAL A 50 16.99 5.57 4.98
C VAL A 50 16.42 4.67 3.89
N ILE A 51 16.82 3.41 3.89
CA ILE A 51 16.28 2.38 3.01
C ILE A 51 15.37 1.48 3.84
N LEU A 52 14.10 1.43 3.47
CA LEU A 52 13.08 0.68 4.17
C LEU A 52 12.47 -0.35 3.23
N SER A 53 12.49 -1.64 3.60
CA SER A 53 11.67 -2.65 2.95
C SER A 53 10.40 -2.90 3.76
N THR A 54 9.25 -2.93 3.10
CA THR A 54 7.96 -3.25 3.71
C THR A 54 6.93 -3.66 2.65
N HIS A 55 5.96 -4.47 3.06
CA HIS A 55 4.75 -4.76 2.30
C HIS A 55 3.54 -3.92 2.78
N ILE A 56 3.73 -3.08 3.78
CA ILE A 56 2.67 -2.25 4.37
C ILE A 56 2.62 -0.91 3.65
N VAL A 57 1.73 -0.80 2.68
CA VAL A 57 1.63 0.37 1.78
C VAL A 57 1.39 1.68 2.54
N SER A 58 0.57 1.64 3.60
CA SER A 58 0.29 2.84 4.41
C SER A 58 1.51 3.42 5.14
N ASP A 59 2.53 2.60 5.39
CA ASP A 59 3.77 3.10 5.98
C ASP A 59 4.60 3.83 4.91
N ILE A 60 4.61 3.32 3.68
CA ILE A 60 5.27 3.96 2.54
C ILE A 60 4.65 5.32 2.25
N GLU A 61 3.32 5.38 2.14
CA GLU A 61 2.59 6.64 1.88
C GLU A 61 2.88 7.73 2.93
N ALA A 62 3.17 7.31 4.16
CA ALA A 62 3.37 8.24 5.27
C ALA A 62 4.78 8.84 5.34
N ILE A 63 5.83 8.13 4.86
CA ILE A 63 7.22 8.49 5.13
C ILE A 63 8.17 8.44 3.93
N ALA A 64 7.78 7.81 2.82
CA ALA A 64 8.70 7.63 1.71
C ALA A 64 8.76 8.87 0.81
N ASP A 65 9.97 9.34 0.52
CA ASP A 65 10.22 10.34 -0.51
C ASP A 65 10.22 9.68 -1.90
N GLU A 66 10.82 8.50 -2.00
CA GLU A 66 10.93 7.72 -3.23
C GLU A 66 10.60 6.25 -2.97
N VAL A 67 9.88 5.63 -3.88
CA VAL A 67 9.43 4.24 -3.80
C VAL A 67 10.01 3.44 -4.95
N LEU A 68 10.53 2.26 -4.63
CA LEU A 68 10.98 1.25 -5.57
C LEU A 68 10.08 0.04 -5.45
N LEU A 69 9.26 -0.24 -6.46
CA LEU A 69 8.43 -1.44 -6.50
C LEU A 69 9.21 -2.60 -7.11
N MET A 70 9.36 -3.68 -6.35
CA MET A 70 10.11 -4.87 -6.76
C MET A 70 9.18 -6.06 -7.00
N LYS A 71 9.38 -6.77 -8.11
CA LYS A 71 8.68 -8.02 -8.44
C LYS A 71 9.68 -9.07 -8.93
N LYS A 72 9.71 -10.24 -8.29
CA LYS A 72 10.60 -11.35 -8.66
C LYS A 72 12.07 -10.92 -8.83
N GLY A 73 12.57 -10.12 -7.89
CA GLY A 73 13.94 -9.64 -7.87
C GLY A 73 14.28 -8.53 -8.87
N LYS A 74 13.29 -7.95 -9.55
CA LYS A 74 13.47 -6.84 -10.50
C LYS A 74 12.66 -5.63 -10.08
N PHE A 75 13.22 -4.43 -10.24
CA PHE A 75 12.47 -3.19 -10.12
C PHE A 75 11.51 -3.04 -11.29
N VAL A 76 10.23 -2.83 -10.99
CA VAL A 76 9.17 -2.67 -11.99
C VAL A 76 8.67 -1.24 -12.08
N LEU A 77 8.77 -0.50 -10.98
CA LEU A 77 8.43 0.93 -10.89
C LEU A 77 9.37 1.65 -9.95
N GLN A 78 9.58 2.93 -10.22
CA GLN A 78 10.28 3.89 -9.37
C GLN A 78 9.63 5.26 -9.51
N GLY A 79 9.59 6.01 -8.42
CA GLY A 79 9.13 7.39 -8.37
C GLY A 79 8.66 7.80 -7.00
N THR A 80 8.26 9.05 -6.86
CA THR A 80 7.59 9.57 -5.67
C THR A 80 6.19 8.97 -5.52
N VAL A 81 5.65 9.00 -4.31
CA VAL A 81 4.29 8.49 -4.04
C VAL A 81 3.24 9.13 -4.96
N PRO A 82 3.20 10.48 -5.14
CA PRO A 82 2.25 11.11 -6.05
C PRO A 82 2.41 10.68 -7.52
N GLU A 83 3.65 10.56 -8.01
CA GLU A 83 3.92 10.11 -9.39
C GLU A 83 3.44 8.67 -9.61
N LEU A 84 3.63 7.81 -8.62
CA LEU A 84 3.19 6.42 -8.69
C LEU A 84 1.68 6.31 -8.65
N ILE A 85 1.00 7.04 -7.76
CA ILE A 85 -0.47 7.08 -7.70
C ILE A 85 -1.03 7.59 -9.03
N HIS A 86 -0.40 8.61 -9.63
CA HIS A 86 -0.83 9.14 -10.93
C HIS A 86 -0.84 8.08 -12.04
N LYS A 87 0.06 7.10 -12.00
CA LYS A 87 0.09 5.98 -12.97
C LYS A 87 -1.11 5.04 -12.84
N ALA A 88 -1.78 5.02 -11.69
CA ALA A 88 -2.99 4.24 -11.45
C ALA A 88 -4.28 5.01 -11.76
N ASN A 89 -4.20 6.32 -12.02
CA ASN A 89 -5.37 7.12 -12.37
C ASN A 89 -6.04 6.61 -13.65
N GLY A 90 -7.38 6.58 -13.62
CA GLY A 90 -8.19 6.04 -14.72
C GLY A 90 -8.25 4.51 -14.78
N LYS A 91 -7.67 3.81 -13.78
CA LYS A 91 -7.68 2.34 -13.67
C LYS A 91 -8.46 1.83 -12.47
N VAL A 92 -9.01 2.73 -11.66
CA VAL A 92 -9.71 2.40 -10.42
C VAL A 92 -11.17 2.83 -10.53
N TRP A 93 -12.07 1.90 -10.25
CA TRP A 93 -13.50 2.05 -10.47
C TRP A 93 -14.29 1.62 -9.24
N GLU A 94 -15.35 2.34 -8.92
CA GLU A 94 -16.36 1.88 -7.98
C GLU A 94 -17.60 1.38 -8.72
N LEU A 95 -18.13 0.24 -8.29
CA LEU A 95 -19.30 -0.39 -8.86
C LEU A 95 -20.25 -0.85 -7.77
N SER A 96 -21.49 -0.31 -7.77
CA SER A 96 -22.56 -0.78 -6.90
C SER A 96 -23.23 -2.00 -7.50
N VAL A 97 -23.34 -3.07 -6.74
CA VAL A 97 -23.87 -4.36 -7.18
C VAL A 97 -24.66 -5.06 -6.07
N SER A 98 -25.49 -6.00 -6.46
CA SER A 98 -26.12 -6.93 -5.52
C SER A 98 -25.11 -7.91 -4.90
N PRO A 99 -25.40 -8.51 -3.73
CA PRO A 99 -24.52 -9.53 -3.13
C PRO A 99 -24.24 -10.73 -4.05
N GLN A 100 -25.18 -11.06 -4.92
CA GLN A 100 -25.00 -12.15 -5.88
C GLN A 100 -24.03 -11.76 -7.00
N GLU A 101 -24.14 -10.55 -7.55
CA GLU A 101 -23.23 -10.03 -8.57
C GLU A 101 -21.83 -9.84 -8.01
N ALA A 102 -21.70 -9.41 -6.74
CA ALA A 102 -20.40 -9.20 -6.09
C ALA A 102 -19.52 -10.47 -6.10
N ARG A 103 -20.12 -11.64 -5.85
CA ARG A 103 -19.41 -12.93 -5.93
C ARG A 103 -18.89 -13.22 -7.34
N GLN A 104 -19.66 -12.87 -8.36
CA GLN A 104 -19.24 -13.04 -9.76
C GLN A 104 -18.08 -12.11 -10.12
N TRP A 105 -18.12 -10.86 -9.63
CA TRP A 105 -17.07 -9.89 -9.87
C TRP A 105 -15.74 -10.29 -9.22
N GLN A 106 -15.76 -10.87 -8.03
CA GLN A 106 -14.55 -11.36 -7.37
C GLN A 106 -13.81 -12.45 -8.16
N THR A 107 -14.51 -13.18 -9.02
CA THR A 107 -13.88 -14.21 -9.88
C THR A 107 -13.45 -13.67 -11.26
N LYS A 108 -13.95 -12.50 -11.68
CA LYS A 108 -13.73 -11.96 -13.02
C LYS A 108 -12.77 -10.79 -13.07
N ALA A 109 -12.58 -10.10 -11.95
CA ALA A 109 -11.80 -8.87 -11.89
C ALA A 109 -10.96 -8.80 -10.62
N THR A 110 -9.94 -7.96 -10.65
CA THR A 110 -9.19 -7.61 -9.44
C THR A 110 -10.03 -6.66 -8.59
N VAL A 111 -10.61 -7.19 -7.51
CA VAL A 111 -11.39 -6.42 -6.54
C VAL A 111 -10.46 -6.03 -5.39
N ALA A 112 -10.12 -4.75 -5.30
CA ALA A 112 -9.25 -4.21 -4.25
C ALA A 112 -9.96 -4.11 -2.90
N ASN A 113 -11.25 -3.78 -2.91
CA ASN A 113 -12.06 -3.63 -1.71
C ASN A 113 -13.52 -3.92 -1.99
N LEU A 114 -14.23 -4.35 -0.94
CA LEU A 114 -15.66 -4.59 -0.93
C LEU A 114 -16.21 -3.99 0.35
N ARG A 115 -17.23 -3.11 0.23
CA ARG A 115 -17.93 -2.54 1.38
C ARG A 115 -19.45 -2.70 1.22
N HIS A 116 -20.13 -2.94 2.31
CA HIS A 116 -21.58 -2.97 2.34
C HIS A 116 -22.16 -1.56 2.48
N GLU A 117 -23.10 -1.21 1.65
CA GLU A 117 -23.84 0.05 1.71
C GLU A 117 -25.34 -0.23 1.59
N GLY A 118 -26.01 -0.30 2.74
CA GLY A 118 -27.42 -0.72 2.81
C GLY A 118 -27.64 -2.14 2.31
N LYS A 119 -28.38 -2.29 1.20
CA LYS A 119 -28.66 -3.59 0.55
C LYS A 119 -27.68 -3.92 -0.57
N GLU A 120 -26.84 -2.97 -0.95
CA GLU A 120 -25.87 -3.09 -2.03
C GLU A 120 -24.46 -3.31 -1.51
N ILE A 121 -23.61 -3.73 -2.41
CA ILE A 121 -22.17 -3.88 -2.19
C ILE A 121 -21.45 -2.97 -3.16
N ILE A 122 -20.60 -2.11 -2.64
CA ILE A 122 -19.70 -1.30 -3.44
C ILE A 122 -18.38 -2.04 -3.60
N LEU A 123 -18.06 -2.34 -4.83
CA LEU A 123 -16.79 -2.95 -5.22
C LEU A 123 -15.82 -1.86 -5.68
N ARG A 124 -14.58 -1.92 -5.21
CA ARG A 124 -13.47 -1.18 -5.76
C ARG A 124 -12.69 -2.10 -6.70
N ILE A 125 -12.76 -1.81 -7.99
CA ILE A 125 -12.25 -2.67 -9.06
C ILE A 125 -11.04 -2.00 -9.72
N ILE A 126 -9.99 -2.77 -9.96
CA ILE A 126 -8.81 -2.34 -10.69
C ILE A 126 -8.87 -2.93 -12.10
N SER A 127 -8.93 -2.05 -13.10
CA SER A 127 -9.05 -2.44 -14.50
C SER A 127 -8.54 -1.34 -15.43
N ASP A 128 -7.81 -1.70 -16.47
CA ASP A 128 -7.38 -0.75 -17.52
C ASP A 128 -8.55 -0.14 -18.29
N ASN A 129 -9.66 -0.87 -18.39
CA ASN A 129 -10.87 -0.42 -19.05
C ASN A 129 -12.03 -0.35 -18.06
N MET A 130 -13.02 0.47 -18.39
CA MET A 130 -14.28 0.55 -17.64
C MET A 130 -14.90 -0.85 -17.53
N PRO A 131 -15.03 -1.41 -16.31
CA PRO A 131 -15.49 -2.79 -16.13
C PRO A 131 -16.98 -2.98 -16.42
N SER A 132 -17.77 -1.93 -16.29
CA SER A 132 -19.22 -1.90 -16.52
C SER A 132 -19.67 -0.48 -16.82
N GLU A 133 -20.74 -0.30 -17.58
CA GLU A 133 -21.38 1.00 -17.82
C GLU A 133 -21.87 1.69 -16.52
N ARG A 134 -22.09 0.90 -15.46
CA ARG A 134 -22.47 1.40 -14.13
C ARG A 134 -21.26 1.79 -13.27
N ALA A 135 -20.05 1.50 -13.72
CA ALA A 135 -18.83 1.79 -12.95
C ALA A 135 -18.50 3.28 -13.00
N VAL A 136 -18.12 3.81 -11.87
CA VAL A 136 -17.72 5.22 -11.70
C VAL A 136 -16.22 5.27 -11.42
N PRO A 137 -15.46 6.11 -12.15
CA PRO A 137 -14.04 6.27 -11.87
C PRO A 137 -13.84 6.90 -10.49
N CYS A 138 -12.82 6.46 -9.76
CA CYS A 138 -12.45 7.02 -8.48
C CYS A 138 -10.94 7.28 -8.38
N GLU A 139 -10.55 8.09 -7.41
CA GLU A 139 -9.15 8.39 -7.17
C GLU A 139 -8.38 7.12 -6.79
N ALA A 140 -7.22 6.96 -7.40
CA ALA A 140 -6.33 5.85 -7.12
C ALA A 140 -5.54 6.08 -5.82
N THR A 141 -5.14 4.99 -5.20
CA THR A 141 -4.20 4.96 -4.07
C THR A 141 -2.95 4.17 -4.44
N LEU A 142 -1.92 4.26 -3.62
CA LEU A 142 -0.71 3.44 -3.81
C LEU A 142 -1.01 1.94 -3.65
N GLU A 143 -1.99 1.59 -2.81
CA GLU A 143 -2.45 0.20 -2.64
C GLU A 143 -3.11 -0.34 -3.92
N ASP A 144 -3.91 0.48 -4.61
CA ASP A 144 -4.49 0.09 -5.91
C ASP A 144 -3.40 -0.16 -6.96
N LEU A 145 -2.39 0.71 -7.01
CA LEU A 145 -1.24 0.51 -7.88
C LEU A 145 -0.50 -0.79 -7.55
N TYR A 146 -0.29 -1.07 -6.27
CA TYR A 146 0.32 -2.32 -5.83
C TYR A 146 -0.49 -3.53 -6.31
N LEU A 147 -1.81 -3.54 -6.10
CA LEU A 147 -2.69 -4.63 -6.54
C LEU A 147 -2.78 -4.75 -8.07
N PHE A 148 -2.61 -3.65 -8.81
CA PHE A 148 -2.52 -3.70 -10.27
C PHE A 148 -1.30 -4.50 -10.75
N TYR A 149 -0.15 -4.35 -10.09
CA TYR A 149 1.08 -5.09 -10.42
C TYR A 149 1.14 -6.49 -9.78
N PHE A 150 0.43 -6.69 -8.67
CA PHE A 150 0.36 -7.94 -7.91
C PHE A 150 -1.10 -8.35 -7.70
N PRO A 151 -1.83 -8.69 -8.77
CA PRO A 151 -3.21 -9.16 -8.62
C PRO A 151 -3.23 -10.42 -7.74
N THR A 152 -4.22 -10.50 -6.85
CA THR A 152 -4.46 -11.70 -6.05
C THR A 152 -4.72 -12.88 -6.97
N GLU A 153 -3.98 -13.99 -6.79
CA GLU A 153 -4.03 -15.17 -7.68
C GLU A 153 -5.37 -15.90 -7.67
N GLU A 154 -6.34 -15.48 -6.86
CA GLU A 154 -7.65 -16.11 -6.76
C GLU A 154 -8.62 -15.77 -7.91
N GLY A 155 -8.30 -14.84 -8.79
CA GLY A 155 -9.18 -14.35 -9.86
C GLY A 155 -8.81 -14.74 -11.29
N VAL A 156 -7.73 -15.49 -11.51
CA VAL A 156 -7.28 -15.89 -12.86
C VAL A 156 -7.05 -17.40 -12.91
N LYS A 157 -8.12 -18.13 -13.13
CA LYS A 157 -8.09 -19.48 -13.70
C LYS A 157 -8.96 -19.52 -14.94
#